data_a31cd200d8ab9bb20f81c98f2e3cc993
#
_entry.id   a31cd200d8ab9bb20f81c98f2e3cc993
#
_cell.length_a   1.000
_cell.length_b   1.000
_cell.length_c   1.000
_cell.angle_alpha   90.00
_cell.angle_beta   90.00
_cell.angle_gamma   90.00
#
_symmetry.space_group_name_H-M   'P 1'
#
loop_
_entity.id
_entity.type
_entity.pdbx_description
1 polymer ?
#
loop_
_entity_poly.entity_id
_entity_poly.type
_entity_poly.pdbx_seq_one_letter_code
_entity_poly.pdbx_strand_id
1 'polypeptide(L)'
;PRTSAVSAGAAPPQAALRAAARWLVDQQSLRTSDWSLAAPGVPPGGWPFEFANAHYPDTDDTALVLMALRCADLDSSTAQAAGLAWLLGMQNRDGGWAAFDRENHTRLVEEIPFCDFGEVLDPSSADVTAHILEALGRLGYDLDEPHVRRGLAYLWREQEPDGAWFGR
;
A
#
# COMPACT_ATOMS: atom_id res chain seq x y z
N PRO A 1 -42.97 15.15 1.68
CA PRO A 1 -41.55 14.82 1.76
C PRO A 1 -41.18 14.04 0.49
N ARG A 2 -40.42 14.67 -0.40
CA ARG A 2 -39.91 14.00 -1.63
C ARG A 2 -38.63 13.29 -1.24
N THR A 3 -38.68 11.97 -1.12
CA THR A 3 -37.50 11.12 -1.10
C THR A 3 -36.83 11.20 -2.48
N SER A 4 -35.73 11.93 -2.56
CA SER A 4 -34.84 11.89 -3.72
C SER A 4 -34.25 10.50 -3.81
N ALA A 5 -34.70 9.71 -4.78
CA ALA A 5 -34.02 8.47 -5.16
C ALA A 5 -32.59 8.84 -5.57
N VAL A 6 -31.59 8.36 -4.83
CA VAL A 6 -30.22 8.39 -5.27
C VAL A 6 -30.15 7.51 -6.52
N SER A 7 -30.01 8.14 -7.67
CA SER A 7 -29.78 7.47 -8.95
C SER A 7 -28.51 6.64 -8.78
N ALA A 8 -28.61 5.32 -8.90
CA ALA A 8 -27.44 4.46 -9.06
C ALA A 8 -26.67 4.98 -10.28
N GLY A 9 -25.50 5.58 -10.04
CA GLY A 9 -24.73 6.26 -11.07
C GLY A 9 -24.42 5.30 -12.21
N ALA A 10 -24.64 5.75 -13.45
CA ALA A 10 -24.21 5.02 -14.62
C ALA A 10 -22.70 4.77 -14.52
N ALA A 11 -22.24 3.57 -14.93
CA ALA A 11 -20.81 3.26 -14.98
C ALA A 11 -20.07 4.34 -15.77
N PRO A 12 -18.89 4.78 -15.32
CA PRO A 12 -18.14 5.83 -16.00
C PRO A 12 -17.81 5.39 -17.44
N PRO A 13 -17.79 6.33 -18.40
CA PRO A 13 -17.42 5.99 -19.77
C PRO A 13 -16.02 5.35 -19.83
N GLN A 14 -15.83 4.31 -20.63
CA GLN A 14 -14.54 3.61 -20.79
C GLN A 14 -13.38 4.56 -21.10
N ALA A 15 -13.63 5.63 -21.84
CA ALA A 15 -12.64 6.66 -22.14
C ALA A 15 -12.15 7.39 -20.86
N ALA A 16 -13.04 7.65 -19.91
CA ALA A 16 -12.68 8.28 -18.63
C ALA A 16 -11.84 7.33 -17.76
N LEU A 17 -12.20 6.04 -17.71
CA LEU A 17 -11.42 5.02 -16.99
C LEU A 17 -10.01 4.88 -17.56
N ARG A 18 -9.87 4.82 -18.88
CA ARG A 18 -8.56 4.78 -19.54
C ARG A 18 -7.73 6.03 -19.29
N ALA A 19 -8.35 7.22 -19.29
CA ALA A 19 -7.67 8.47 -19.00
C ALA A 19 -7.16 8.50 -17.54
N ALA A 20 -7.98 8.07 -16.59
CA ALA A 20 -7.61 7.94 -15.19
C ALA A 20 -6.45 6.93 -15.00
N ALA A 21 -6.54 5.77 -15.64
CA ALA A 21 -5.47 4.76 -15.56
C ALA A 21 -4.15 5.27 -16.14
N ARG A 22 -4.16 5.98 -17.27
CA ARG A 22 -2.94 6.62 -17.81
C ARG A 22 -2.35 7.61 -16.85
N TRP A 23 -3.20 8.48 -16.28
CA TRP A 23 -2.75 9.45 -15.28
C TRP A 23 -2.12 8.76 -14.08
N LEU A 24 -2.70 7.66 -13.56
CA LEU A 24 -2.09 6.88 -12.48
C LEU A 24 -0.73 6.33 -12.89
N VAL A 25 -0.58 5.77 -14.09
CA VAL A 25 0.71 5.28 -14.58
C VAL A 25 1.76 6.40 -14.62
N ASP A 26 1.35 7.61 -15.06
CA ASP A 26 2.24 8.78 -15.15
C ASP A 26 2.67 9.31 -13.76
N GLN A 27 1.91 8.98 -12.69
CA GLN A 27 2.26 9.36 -11.31
C GLN A 27 3.18 8.36 -10.60
N GLN A 28 3.55 7.26 -11.21
CA GLN A 28 4.38 6.25 -10.58
C GLN A 28 5.77 6.80 -10.23
N SER A 29 6.21 6.57 -8.98
CA SER A 29 7.55 6.95 -8.52
C SER A 29 8.59 5.93 -8.99
N LEU A 30 9.36 6.30 -10.00
CA LEU A 30 10.41 5.46 -10.60
C LEU A 30 11.82 5.84 -10.13
N ARG A 31 11.92 6.64 -9.07
CA ARG A 31 13.20 7.05 -8.49
C ARG A 31 13.33 6.51 -7.06
N THR A 32 14.56 6.18 -6.70
CA THR A 32 14.89 5.88 -5.30
C THR A 32 14.92 7.16 -4.48
N SER A 33 14.48 7.08 -3.23
CA SER A 33 14.56 8.15 -2.23
C SER A 33 14.88 7.54 -0.86
N ASP A 34 14.60 8.24 0.22
CA ASP A 34 15.01 7.88 1.59
C ASP A 34 14.55 6.49 2.03
N TRP A 35 13.36 6.04 1.60
CA TRP A 35 12.87 4.68 1.85
C TRP A 35 13.86 3.57 1.43
N SER A 36 14.67 3.83 0.41
CA SER A 36 15.64 2.85 -0.09
C SER A 36 16.79 2.58 0.88
N LEU A 37 17.01 3.46 1.84
CA LEU A 37 18.01 3.25 2.90
C LEU A 37 17.59 2.11 3.84
N ALA A 38 16.30 2.04 4.15
CA ALA A 38 15.71 0.96 4.96
C ALA A 38 15.40 -0.31 4.15
N ALA A 39 15.23 -0.17 2.82
CA ALA A 39 14.92 -1.26 1.90
C ALA A 39 15.96 -1.40 0.77
N PRO A 40 17.25 -1.66 1.07
CA PRO A 40 18.30 -1.74 0.07
C PRO A 40 18.03 -2.87 -0.95
N GLY A 41 18.16 -2.54 -2.23
CA GLY A 41 17.94 -3.50 -3.32
C GLY A 41 16.48 -3.64 -3.78
N VAL A 42 15.54 -2.98 -3.14
CA VAL A 42 14.16 -2.90 -3.63
C VAL A 42 14.10 -1.92 -4.80
N PRO A 43 13.59 -2.32 -5.98
CA PRO A 43 13.48 -1.41 -7.12
C PRO A 43 12.36 -0.37 -6.86
N PRO A 44 12.47 0.87 -7.38
CA PRO A 44 11.40 1.85 -7.29
C PRO A 44 10.20 1.42 -8.13
N GLY A 45 8.99 1.88 -7.75
CA GLY A 45 7.78 1.51 -8.49
C GLY A 45 6.47 1.80 -7.75
N GLY A 46 6.54 2.29 -6.51
CA GLY A 46 5.35 2.63 -5.73
C GLY A 46 4.67 3.92 -6.20
N TRP A 47 3.49 4.21 -5.66
CA TRP A 47 2.76 5.46 -5.86
C TRP A 47 2.77 6.29 -4.60
N PRO A 48 2.98 7.61 -4.71
CA PRO A 48 3.04 8.50 -3.56
C PRO A 48 1.65 8.81 -3.00
N PHE A 49 1.56 8.95 -1.69
CA PHE A 49 0.37 9.45 -0.99
C PHE A 49 -0.04 10.85 -1.50
N GLU A 50 0.93 11.74 -1.66
CA GLU A 50 0.72 13.06 -2.23
C GLU A 50 1.42 13.17 -3.59
N PHE A 51 0.67 13.37 -4.68
CA PHE A 51 1.24 13.51 -6.02
C PHE A 51 2.18 14.70 -6.17
N ALA A 52 2.08 15.70 -5.30
CA ALA A 52 3.03 16.81 -5.22
C ALA A 52 4.37 16.40 -4.57
N ASN A 53 4.41 15.26 -3.89
CA ASN A 53 5.60 14.73 -3.21
C ASN A 53 5.93 13.29 -3.67
N ALA A 54 6.38 13.18 -4.90
CA ALA A 54 6.72 11.89 -5.53
C ALA A 54 7.89 11.13 -4.87
N HIS A 55 8.52 11.70 -3.84
CA HIS A 55 9.65 11.08 -3.13
C HIS A 55 9.22 10.11 -2.03
N TYR A 56 7.96 10.14 -1.63
CA TYR A 56 7.41 9.29 -0.57
C TYR A 56 6.30 8.39 -1.11
N PRO A 57 6.65 7.28 -1.78
CA PRO A 57 5.66 6.29 -2.16
C PRO A 57 5.07 5.62 -0.91
N ASP A 58 3.77 5.37 -0.96
CA ASP A 58 2.97 4.77 0.09
C ASP A 58 2.56 3.34 -0.29
N THR A 59 2.63 2.41 0.65
CA THR A 59 2.33 1.00 0.38
C THR A 59 0.84 0.75 0.20
N ASP A 60 -0.01 1.44 0.97
CA ASP A 60 -1.47 1.33 0.88
C ASP A 60 -1.98 1.93 -0.44
N ASP A 61 -1.56 3.15 -0.77
CA ASP A 61 -1.91 3.78 -2.04
C ASP A 61 -1.40 2.97 -3.25
N THR A 62 -0.20 2.40 -3.14
CA THR A 62 0.33 1.51 -4.18
C THR A 62 -0.57 0.28 -4.37
N ALA A 63 -1.04 -0.33 -3.29
CA ALA A 63 -1.96 -1.47 -3.35
C ALA A 63 -3.28 -1.09 -4.04
N LEU A 64 -3.87 0.05 -3.68
CA LEU A 64 -5.11 0.58 -4.27
C LEU A 64 -4.93 0.88 -5.76
N VAL A 65 -3.82 1.52 -6.15
CA VAL A 65 -3.53 1.82 -7.57
C VAL A 65 -3.36 0.54 -8.37
N LEU A 66 -2.65 -0.47 -7.85
CA LEU A 66 -2.50 -1.76 -8.52
C LEU A 66 -3.85 -2.44 -8.78
N MET A 67 -4.78 -2.41 -7.81
CA MET A 67 -6.14 -2.91 -7.98
C MET A 67 -6.91 -2.11 -9.04
N ALA A 68 -6.80 -0.78 -9.04
CA ALA A 68 -7.44 0.09 -10.01
C ALA A 68 -6.93 -0.17 -11.44
N LEU A 69 -5.62 -0.27 -11.62
CA LEU A 69 -5.00 -0.55 -12.91
C LEU A 69 -5.37 -1.95 -13.45
N ARG A 70 -5.55 -2.93 -12.56
CA ARG A 70 -6.00 -4.26 -12.93
C ARG A 70 -7.41 -4.29 -13.52
N CYS A 71 -8.27 -3.37 -13.07
CA CYS A 71 -9.65 -3.22 -13.56
C CYS A 71 -9.75 -2.37 -14.81
N ALA A 72 -8.71 -1.61 -15.16
CA ALA A 72 -8.73 -0.70 -16.31
C ALA A 72 -8.43 -1.45 -17.62
N ASP A 73 -9.16 -1.09 -18.70
CA ASP A 73 -8.87 -1.56 -20.05
C ASP A 73 -7.72 -0.72 -20.66
N LEU A 74 -6.53 -0.88 -20.06
CA LEU A 74 -5.28 -0.23 -20.47
C LEU A 74 -4.12 -1.20 -20.23
N ASP A 75 -3.22 -1.35 -21.20
CA ASP A 75 -1.96 -2.05 -20.96
C ASP A 75 -1.08 -1.22 -20.01
N SER A 76 -1.00 -1.66 -18.79
CA SER A 76 -0.19 -1.10 -17.71
C SER A 76 0.71 -2.16 -17.06
N SER A 77 0.99 -3.24 -17.77
CA SER A 77 1.71 -4.42 -17.26
C SER A 77 3.08 -4.07 -16.67
N THR A 78 3.84 -3.19 -17.33
CA THR A 78 5.14 -2.73 -16.84
C THR A 78 5.02 -1.94 -15.54
N ALA A 79 4.06 -1.00 -15.45
CA ALA A 79 3.83 -0.22 -14.25
C ALA A 79 3.34 -1.10 -13.10
N GLN A 80 2.42 -2.04 -13.38
CA GLN A 80 1.95 -3.00 -12.37
C GLN A 80 3.10 -3.89 -11.87
N ALA A 81 3.95 -4.40 -12.75
CA ALA A 81 5.09 -5.24 -12.35
C ALA A 81 6.09 -4.48 -11.46
N ALA A 82 6.41 -3.22 -11.79
CA ALA A 82 7.28 -2.39 -10.97
C ALA A 82 6.66 -2.06 -9.61
N GLY A 83 5.39 -1.66 -9.58
CA GLY A 83 4.67 -1.39 -8.34
C GLY A 83 4.57 -2.59 -7.42
N LEU A 84 4.27 -3.76 -7.98
CA LEU A 84 4.21 -5.00 -7.23
C LEU A 84 5.57 -5.41 -6.67
N ALA A 85 6.64 -5.30 -7.46
CA ALA A 85 8.00 -5.59 -6.99
C ALA A 85 8.41 -4.68 -5.83
N TRP A 86 8.08 -3.38 -5.92
CA TRP A 86 8.30 -2.44 -4.83
C TRP A 86 7.48 -2.82 -3.60
N LEU A 87 6.17 -3.03 -3.75
CA LEU A 87 5.24 -3.35 -2.65
C LEU A 87 5.66 -4.61 -1.89
N LEU A 88 6.02 -5.68 -2.59
CA LEU A 88 6.52 -6.92 -1.98
C LEU A 88 7.86 -6.71 -1.27
N GLY A 89 8.74 -5.88 -1.84
CA GLY A 89 10.03 -5.52 -1.25
C GLY A 89 9.90 -4.71 0.04
N MET A 90 8.79 -3.99 0.24
CA MET A 90 8.52 -3.19 1.43
C MET A 90 7.95 -4.01 2.60
N GLN A 91 7.67 -5.30 2.44
CA GLN A 91 7.23 -6.15 3.54
C GLN A 91 8.27 -6.21 4.66
N ASN A 92 7.85 -5.93 5.90
CA ASN A 92 8.67 -6.03 7.09
C ASN A 92 9.00 -7.49 7.46
N ARG A 93 10.03 -7.69 8.31
CA ARG A 93 10.44 -9.01 8.79
C ARG A 93 9.37 -9.68 9.64
N ASP A 94 8.56 -8.89 10.35
CA ASP A 94 7.42 -9.39 11.12
C ASP A 94 6.28 -9.93 10.26
N GLY A 95 6.31 -9.67 8.96
CA GLY A 95 5.34 -10.12 7.97
C GLY A 95 4.30 -9.07 7.59
N GLY A 96 4.18 -7.97 8.33
CA GLY A 96 3.29 -6.86 8.03
C GLY A 96 3.90 -5.84 7.06
N TRP A 97 3.12 -4.81 6.76
CA TRP A 97 3.55 -3.62 6.05
C TRP A 97 3.24 -2.37 6.85
N ALA A 98 4.11 -1.40 6.75
CA ALA A 98 3.94 -0.03 7.19
C ALA A 98 3.58 0.86 6.00
N ALA A 99 3.10 2.07 6.22
CA ALA A 99 2.68 2.96 5.14
C ALA A 99 3.85 3.42 4.26
N PHE A 100 4.94 3.90 4.86
CA PHE A 100 6.04 4.56 4.12
C PHE A 100 7.38 3.86 4.22
N ASP A 101 7.72 3.34 5.41
CA ASP A 101 9.06 2.84 5.70
C ASP A 101 9.07 1.35 5.99
N ARG A 102 10.17 0.70 5.62
CA ARG A 102 10.43 -0.67 5.99
C ARG A 102 11.30 -0.73 7.24
N GLU A 103 10.92 -1.60 8.22
CA GLU A 103 11.67 -1.82 9.47
C GLU A 103 11.80 -0.57 10.37
N ASN A 104 10.94 0.42 10.22
CA ASN A 104 10.94 1.64 11.02
C ASN A 104 10.15 1.48 12.33
N HIS A 105 10.64 0.61 13.23
CA HIS A 105 10.04 0.30 14.53
C HIS A 105 11.03 0.38 15.70
N THR A 106 12.15 1.09 15.52
CA THR A 106 13.22 1.14 16.53
C THR A 106 12.83 2.05 17.69
N ARG A 107 12.37 1.47 18.79
CA ARG A 107 12.00 2.15 20.06
C ARG A 107 13.09 3.00 20.71
N LEU A 108 14.32 2.97 20.21
CA LEU A 108 15.42 3.82 20.71
C LEU A 108 15.10 5.33 20.62
N VAL A 109 14.16 5.72 19.78
CA VAL A 109 13.74 7.11 19.59
C VAL A 109 12.69 7.51 20.64
N GLU A 110 11.89 6.56 21.15
CA GLU A 110 10.88 6.81 22.20
C GLU A 110 11.48 7.16 23.57
N GLU A 111 12.76 6.84 23.80
CA GLU A 111 13.45 7.11 25.06
C GLU A 111 14.07 8.52 25.16
N ILE A 112 13.95 9.34 24.11
CA ILE A 112 14.50 10.70 24.12
C ILE A 112 13.44 11.68 24.65
N PRO A 113 13.60 12.24 25.88
CA PRO A 113 12.51 12.94 26.58
C PRO A 113 12.15 14.34 26.04
N PHE A 114 12.71 14.74 24.92
CA PHE A 114 12.57 16.12 24.39
C PHE A 114 11.90 16.21 23.02
N CYS A 115 11.47 15.12 22.40
CA CYS A 115 10.85 15.12 21.09
C CYS A 115 9.62 14.23 21.08
N ASP A 116 8.54 14.75 20.54
CA ASP A 116 7.34 13.96 20.22
C ASP A 116 7.60 13.19 18.92
N PHE A 117 8.25 12.02 19.05
CA PHE A 117 8.63 11.17 17.93
C PHE A 117 7.53 10.20 17.50
N GLY A 118 6.31 10.36 18.01
CA GLY A 118 5.17 9.50 17.65
C GLY A 118 4.90 9.48 16.13
N GLU A 119 5.29 10.54 15.41
CA GLU A 119 5.15 10.64 13.95
C GLU A 119 6.39 10.15 13.17
N VAL A 120 7.47 9.77 13.85
CA VAL A 120 8.73 9.33 13.20
C VAL A 120 8.78 7.81 13.01
N LEU A 121 7.97 7.06 13.77
CA LEU A 121 7.90 5.62 13.69
C LEU A 121 6.76 5.20 12.76
N ASP A 122 7.09 4.34 11.82
CA ASP A 122 6.14 3.73 10.89
C ASP A 122 6.22 2.19 11.01
N PRO A 123 5.71 1.61 12.11
CA PRO A 123 5.68 0.16 12.28
C PRO A 123 4.60 -0.47 11.39
N SER A 124 4.71 -1.79 11.17
CA SER A 124 3.64 -2.54 10.52
C SER A 124 2.29 -2.29 11.20
N SER A 125 1.24 -2.13 10.38
CA SER A 125 -0.13 -1.96 10.87
C SER A 125 -1.09 -2.97 10.26
N ALA A 126 -2.13 -3.32 11.00
CA ALA A 126 -3.06 -4.37 10.59
C ALA A 126 -3.94 -3.94 9.41
N ASP A 127 -4.35 -2.68 9.37
CA ASP A 127 -5.14 -2.09 8.30
C ASP A 127 -4.37 -2.04 6.97
N VAL A 128 -3.17 -1.46 6.94
CA VAL A 128 -2.31 -1.44 5.76
C VAL A 128 -2.00 -2.86 5.28
N THR A 129 -1.65 -3.76 6.21
CA THR A 129 -1.36 -5.16 5.86
C THR A 129 -2.59 -5.86 5.25
N ALA A 130 -3.79 -5.61 5.78
CA ALA A 130 -5.02 -6.19 5.26
C ALA A 130 -5.35 -5.69 3.85
N HIS A 131 -5.21 -4.39 3.59
CA HIS A 131 -5.41 -3.80 2.26
C HIS A 131 -4.45 -4.38 1.22
N ILE A 132 -3.17 -4.55 1.60
CA ILE A 132 -2.18 -5.14 0.70
C ILE A 132 -2.50 -6.60 0.42
N LEU A 133 -2.91 -7.38 1.42
CA LEU A 133 -3.33 -8.77 1.20
C LEU A 133 -4.58 -8.87 0.31
N GLU A 134 -5.54 -7.95 0.46
CA GLU A 134 -6.67 -7.86 -0.48
C GLU A 134 -6.19 -7.59 -1.90
N ALA A 135 -5.27 -6.64 -2.08
CA ALA A 135 -4.71 -6.32 -3.39
C ALA A 135 -3.99 -7.54 -4.00
N LEU A 136 -3.13 -8.23 -3.23
CA LEU A 136 -2.44 -9.43 -3.69
C LEU A 136 -3.43 -10.52 -4.11
N GLY A 137 -4.49 -10.78 -3.34
CA GLY A 137 -5.55 -11.71 -3.70
C GLY A 137 -6.25 -11.34 -5.02
N ARG A 138 -6.58 -10.05 -5.22
CA ARG A 138 -7.17 -9.55 -6.48
C ARG A 138 -6.21 -9.62 -7.67
N LEU A 139 -4.91 -9.57 -7.41
CA LEU A 139 -3.87 -9.74 -8.42
C LEU A 139 -3.58 -11.22 -8.75
N GLY A 140 -4.20 -12.16 -8.04
CA GLY A 140 -4.11 -13.59 -8.29
C GLY A 140 -3.03 -14.32 -7.49
N TYR A 141 -2.58 -13.73 -6.38
CA TYR A 141 -1.66 -14.39 -5.44
C TYR A 141 -2.43 -15.37 -4.57
N ASP A 142 -1.92 -16.57 -4.47
CA ASP A 142 -2.50 -17.66 -3.67
C ASP A 142 -2.05 -17.59 -2.20
N LEU A 143 -2.78 -18.29 -1.33
CA LEU A 143 -2.48 -18.36 0.11
C LEU A 143 -1.12 -18.98 0.42
N ASP A 144 -0.56 -19.78 -0.49
CA ASP A 144 0.74 -20.42 -0.33
C ASP A 144 1.93 -19.52 -0.68
N GLU A 145 1.68 -18.37 -1.28
CA GLU A 145 2.72 -17.41 -1.61
C GLU A 145 3.41 -16.87 -0.35
N PRO A 146 4.75 -16.82 -0.32
CA PRO A 146 5.48 -16.48 0.90
C PRO A 146 5.10 -15.13 1.53
N HIS A 147 4.85 -14.12 0.71
CA HIS A 147 4.44 -12.79 1.18
C HIS A 147 3.03 -12.82 1.78
N VAL A 148 2.09 -13.50 1.15
CA VAL A 148 0.72 -13.66 1.64
C VAL A 148 0.70 -14.41 2.96
N ARG A 149 1.41 -15.54 3.05
CA ARG A 149 1.50 -16.33 4.29
C ARG A 149 2.05 -15.53 5.47
N ARG A 150 3.12 -14.75 5.23
CA ARG A 150 3.69 -13.91 6.30
C ARG A 150 2.74 -12.81 6.73
N GLY A 151 2.05 -12.15 5.78
CA GLY A 151 1.06 -11.12 6.08
C GLY A 151 -0.13 -11.66 6.86
N LEU A 152 -0.66 -12.82 6.50
CA LEU A 152 -1.72 -13.48 7.25
C LEU A 152 -1.26 -13.88 8.66
N ALA A 153 -0.03 -14.39 8.81
CA ALA A 153 0.52 -14.72 10.12
C ALA A 153 0.71 -13.47 11.00
N TYR A 154 1.07 -12.33 10.40
CA TYR A 154 1.10 -11.04 11.07
C TYR A 154 -0.30 -10.66 11.56
N LEU A 155 -1.33 -10.64 10.72
CA LEU A 155 -2.70 -10.30 11.11
C LEU A 155 -3.22 -11.19 12.25
N TRP A 156 -3.02 -12.49 12.18
CA TRP A 156 -3.45 -13.40 13.25
C TRP A 156 -2.74 -13.14 14.57
N ARG A 157 -1.48 -12.74 14.54
CA ARG A 157 -0.74 -12.41 15.77
C ARG A 157 -1.19 -11.11 16.40
N GLU A 158 -1.57 -10.12 15.56
CA GLU A 158 -2.02 -8.80 16.01
C GLU A 158 -3.51 -8.73 16.34
N GLN A 159 -4.24 -9.84 16.17
CA GLN A 159 -5.67 -9.87 16.48
C GLN A 159 -5.89 -9.80 18.00
N GLU A 160 -6.74 -8.87 18.42
CA GLU A 160 -7.13 -8.70 19.81
C GLU A 160 -8.01 -9.86 20.30
N PRO A 161 -8.12 -10.09 21.63
CA PRO A 161 -8.92 -11.18 22.18
C PRO A 161 -10.40 -11.13 21.82
N ASP A 162 -10.94 -9.95 21.52
CA ASP A 162 -12.33 -9.75 21.08
C ASP A 162 -12.52 -9.98 19.57
N GLY A 163 -11.46 -10.31 18.84
CA GLY A 163 -11.46 -10.55 17.40
C GLY A 163 -11.24 -9.32 16.53
N ALA A 164 -11.08 -8.14 17.13
CA ALA A 164 -10.79 -6.91 16.40
C ALA A 164 -9.29 -6.76 16.08
N TRP A 165 -8.96 -5.76 15.28
CA TRP A 165 -7.60 -5.27 15.07
C TRP A 165 -7.55 -3.80 15.40
N PHE A 166 -6.45 -3.37 16.00
CA PHE A 166 -6.19 -1.97 16.22
C PHE A 166 -5.60 -1.37 14.95
N GLY A 167 -6.28 -0.36 14.37
CA GLY A 167 -5.76 0.45 13.25
C GLY A 167 -4.91 1.61 13.79
N ARG A 168 -3.96 2.08 12.99
CA ARG A 168 -3.12 3.23 13.32
C ARG A 168 -3.35 4.36 12.33
#